data_0209a8966a25f6ec9c71735efa954313
#
_entry.id   0209a8966a25f6ec9c71735efa954313
#
_cell.length_a   1.000
_cell.length_b   1.000
_cell.length_c   1.000
_cell.angle_alpha   90.00
_cell.angle_beta   90.00
_cell.angle_gamma   90.00
#
_symmetry.space_group_name_H-M   'P 1'
#
loop_
_entity.id
_entity.type
_entity.pdbx_description
1 polymer ?
#
loop_
_entity_poly.entity_id
_entity_poly.type
_entity_poly.pdbx_seq_one_letter_code
_entity_poly.pdbx_strand_id
1 'polypeptide(L)'
;MVDLLKLVKWYYYHPRMRGSNSLKYVLPAVLMSSGYLQEKYSRPIYGKNSAIKSLNYNDGWVWLRKDAQGNVINPYELLPPLFEGIDDDQIEQFLMKSNIQEGGAAMTAYARMQFTQMSRTEFDAISGGLLKYCELDTLAMVFLWEYWNNMIND
;
A
#
# COMPACT_ATOMS: atom_id res chain seq x y z
N MET A 1 15.63 7.58 15.09
CA MET A 1 14.77 6.95 14.06
C MET A 1 14.82 7.83 12.82
N VAL A 2 15.02 7.26 11.64
CA VAL A 2 15.06 8.01 10.36
C VAL A 2 13.64 8.22 9.87
N ASP A 3 13.30 9.46 9.52
CA ASP A 3 12.01 9.80 8.92
C ASP A 3 12.11 9.64 7.39
N LEU A 4 11.55 8.53 6.87
CA LEU A 4 11.59 8.22 5.44
C LEU A 4 10.84 9.23 4.59
N LEU A 5 9.78 9.88 5.11
CA LEU A 5 9.07 10.93 4.39
C LEU A 5 9.97 12.13 4.10
N LYS A 6 10.82 12.52 5.06
CA LYS A 6 11.82 13.59 4.84
C LYS A 6 12.82 13.21 3.76
N LEU A 7 13.28 11.94 3.75
CA LEU A 7 14.19 11.48 2.72
C LEU A 7 13.53 11.50 1.34
N VAL A 8 12.28 11.04 1.23
CA VAL A 8 11.51 11.15 -0.02
C VAL A 8 11.44 12.61 -0.48
N LYS A 9 10.99 13.52 0.39
CA LYS A 9 10.80 14.95 0.04
C LYS A 9 12.08 15.64 -0.42
N TRP A 10 13.23 15.25 0.10
CA TRP A 10 14.49 15.96 -0.15
C TRP A 10 15.34 15.31 -1.24
N TYR A 11 15.26 13.97 -1.40
CA TYR A 11 16.23 13.24 -2.21
C TYR A 11 15.61 12.32 -3.26
N TYR A 12 14.29 12.16 -3.28
CA TYR A 12 13.63 11.27 -4.24
C TYR A 12 12.61 12.01 -5.09
N TYR A 13 12.79 11.92 -6.39
CA TYR A 13 11.84 12.41 -7.37
C TYR A 13 11.67 11.40 -8.50
N HIS A 14 10.44 11.14 -8.85
CA HIS A 14 10.11 10.34 -10.03
C HIS A 14 8.85 10.92 -10.70
N PRO A 15 8.79 11.00 -12.07
CA PRO A 15 7.65 11.61 -12.78
C PRO A 15 6.30 10.99 -12.43
N ARG A 16 6.26 9.69 -12.11
CA ARG A 16 5.04 8.99 -11.71
C ARG A 16 4.49 9.38 -10.34
N MET A 17 5.27 10.05 -9.52
CA MET A 17 4.78 10.59 -8.25
C MET A 17 3.81 11.77 -8.45
N ARG A 18 3.78 12.37 -9.65
CA ARG A 18 2.88 13.48 -10.00
C ARG A 18 2.91 14.63 -8.98
N GLY A 19 4.07 14.87 -8.37
CA GLY A 19 4.27 15.89 -7.34
C GLY A 19 3.77 15.51 -5.94
N SER A 20 3.24 14.32 -5.73
CA SER A 20 2.82 13.82 -4.41
C SER A 20 3.93 13.01 -3.73
N ASN A 21 4.09 13.18 -2.41
CA ASN A 21 4.97 12.36 -1.57
C ASN A 21 4.20 11.28 -0.79
N SER A 22 2.93 11.07 -1.10
CA SER A 22 2.13 9.98 -0.52
C SER A 22 2.68 8.63 -0.94
N LEU A 23 2.64 7.65 -0.03
CA LEU A 23 3.07 6.27 -0.30
C LEU A 23 2.37 5.65 -1.51
N LYS A 24 1.12 6.00 -1.77
CA LYS A 24 0.36 5.54 -2.94
C LYS A 24 0.99 5.92 -4.28
N TYR A 25 1.74 7.02 -4.32
CA TYR A 25 2.46 7.48 -5.51
C TYR A 25 3.95 7.13 -5.47
N VAL A 26 4.56 7.17 -4.30
CA VAL A 26 5.98 6.86 -4.12
C VAL A 26 6.25 5.37 -4.33
N LEU A 27 5.43 4.50 -3.73
CA LEU A 27 5.64 3.05 -3.80
C LEU A 27 5.62 2.50 -5.24
N PRO A 28 4.62 2.79 -6.08
CA PRO A 28 4.64 2.35 -7.47
C PRO A 28 5.86 2.86 -8.25
N ALA A 29 6.28 4.11 -8.02
CA ALA A 29 7.46 4.68 -8.65
C ALA A 29 8.74 3.92 -8.27
N VAL A 30 8.91 3.61 -7.00
CA VAL A 30 10.05 2.82 -6.48
C VAL A 30 10.05 1.39 -7.05
N LEU A 31 8.90 0.71 -7.01
CA LEU A 31 8.78 -0.66 -7.50
C LEU A 31 9.08 -0.77 -9.00
N MET A 32 8.72 0.24 -9.78
CA MET A 32 9.03 0.27 -11.21
C MET A 32 10.50 0.55 -11.50
N SER A 33 11.18 1.28 -10.62
CA SER A 33 12.58 1.67 -10.80
C SER A 33 13.56 0.59 -10.34
N SER A 34 13.11 -0.39 -9.55
CA SER A 34 13.97 -1.38 -8.89
C SER A 34 13.82 -2.78 -9.47
N GLY A 35 14.77 -3.22 -10.28
CA GLY A 35 14.87 -4.62 -10.74
C GLY A 35 14.98 -5.60 -9.56
N TYR A 36 15.75 -5.25 -8.53
CA TYR A 36 15.90 -6.04 -7.31
C TYR A 36 14.56 -6.30 -6.61
N LEU A 37 13.78 -5.25 -6.37
CA LEU A 37 12.46 -5.41 -5.73
C LEU A 37 11.50 -6.20 -6.63
N GLN A 38 11.56 -5.98 -7.95
CA GLN A 38 10.74 -6.73 -8.91
C GLN A 38 11.07 -8.21 -8.84
N GLU A 39 12.34 -8.61 -8.83
CA GLU A 39 12.74 -10.00 -8.73
C GLU A 39 12.32 -10.62 -7.39
N LYS A 40 12.58 -9.93 -6.28
CA LYS A 40 12.31 -10.43 -4.93
C LYS A 40 10.81 -10.64 -4.67
N TYR A 41 9.99 -9.62 -4.91
CA TYR A 41 8.59 -9.58 -4.51
C TYR A 41 7.59 -10.05 -5.57
N SER A 42 8.07 -10.46 -6.75
CA SER A 42 7.30 -11.28 -7.70
C SER A 42 7.24 -12.77 -7.33
N ARG A 43 8.02 -13.17 -6.33
CA ARG A 43 8.05 -14.56 -5.82
C ARG A 43 6.98 -14.74 -4.72
N PRO A 44 6.47 -15.96 -4.52
CA PRO A 44 5.48 -16.29 -3.50
C PRO A 44 6.13 -16.44 -2.10
N ILE A 45 6.78 -15.37 -1.62
CA ILE A 45 7.58 -15.37 -0.38
C ILE A 45 6.85 -14.78 0.81
N TYR A 46 5.60 -14.32 0.64
CA TYR A 46 4.82 -13.62 1.65
C TYR A 46 3.62 -14.43 2.12
N GLY A 47 3.34 -14.45 3.42
CA GLY A 47 2.19 -15.14 4.00
C GLY A 47 2.45 -15.73 5.37
N LYS A 48 1.47 -16.42 5.92
CA LYS A 48 1.45 -16.90 7.31
C LYS A 48 2.64 -17.80 7.67
N ASN A 49 3.01 -18.72 6.78
CA ASN A 49 4.14 -19.65 6.95
C ASN A 49 5.24 -19.43 5.90
N SER A 50 5.15 -18.36 5.12
CA SER A 50 6.13 -18.01 4.08
C SER A 50 7.41 -17.40 4.68
N ALA A 51 8.40 -17.11 3.84
CA ALA A 51 9.68 -16.51 4.26
C ALA A 51 9.49 -15.14 4.95
N ILE A 52 8.56 -14.32 4.44
CA ILE A 52 8.12 -13.08 5.10
C ILE A 52 6.77 -13.35 5.76
N LYS A 53 6.74 -13.25 7.08
CA LYS A 53 5.56 -13.59 7.88
C LYS A 53 4.48 -12.52 7.76
N SER A 54 3.23 -12.97 7.61
CA SER A 54 2.03 -12.14 7.64
C SER A 54 0.92 -12.82 8.42
N LEU A 55 0.12 -12.04 9.16
CA LEU A 55 -1.08 -12.53 9.82
C LEU A 55 -2.34 -12.37 8.94
N ASN A 56 -2.28 -11.52 7.92
CA ASN A 56 -3.44 -11.11 7.12
C ASN A 56 -3.48 -11.70 5.71
N TYR A 57 -2.37 -12.32 5.26
CA TYR A 57 -2.26 -12.92 3.93
C TYR A 57 -1.97 -14.42 4.01
N ASN A 58 -2.59 -15.17 3.10
CA ASN A 58 -2.31 -16.58 2.93
C ASN A 58 -0.91 -16.81 2.37
N ASP A 59 -0.38 -18.01 2.57
CA ASP A 59 0.93 -18.39 2.04
C ASP A 59 0.98 -18.28 0.51
N GLY A 60 2.14 -17.87 0.02
CA GLY A 60 2.37 -17.70 -1.40
C GLY A 60 1.81 -16.38 -1.98
N TRP A 61 1.49 -15.40 -1.14
CA TRP A 61 1.09 -14.08 -1.64
C TRP A 61 2.24 -13.41 -2.40
N VAL A 62 1.87 -12.80 -3.54
CA VAL A 62 2.79 -12.08 -4.42
C VAL A 62 2.37 -10.61 -4.46
N TRP A 63 3.26 -9.74 -3.99
CA TRP A 63 3.01 -8.31 -3.95
C TRP A 63 3.24 -7.61 -5.28
N LEU A 64 4.23 -8.07 -6.04
CA LEU A 64 4.58 -7.44 -7.29
C LEU A 64 4.02 -8.24 -8.46
N ARG A 65 2.98 -7.72 -9.06
CA ARG A 65 2.32 -8.29 -10.24
C ARG A 65 2.45 -7.33 -11.41
N LYS A 66 2.41 -7.86 -12.63
CA LYS A 66 2.45 -7.08 -13.86
C LYS A 66 1.13 -7.24 -14.61
N ASP A 67 0.70 -6.15 -15.26
CA ASP A 67 -0.42 -6.18 -16.17
C ASP A 67 -0.07 -6.86 -17.50
N ALA A 68 -1.04 -6.96 -18.43
CA ALA A 68 -0.84 -7.55 -19.75
C ALA A 68 0.18 -6.79 -20.62
N GLN A 69 0.49 -5.54 -20.28
CA GLN A 69 1.46 -4.68 -20.95
C GLN A 69 2.84 -4.74 -20.28
N GLY A 70 3.00 -5.51 -19.19
CA GLY A 70 4.25 -5.65 -18.45
C GLY A 70 4.50 -4.55 -17.42
N ASN A 71 3.56 -3.63 -17.18
CA ASN A 71 3.69 -2.61 -16.14
C ASN A 71 3.43 -3.21 -14.76
N VAL A 72 4.14 -2.70 -13.76
CA VAL A 72 3.90 -3.06 -12.35
C VAL A 72 2.55 -2.51 -11.92
N ILE A 73 1.68 -3.40 -11.44
CA ILE A 73 0.40 -3.04 -10.83
C ILE A 73 0.68 -2.39 -9.48
N ASN A 74 -0.02 -1.30 -9.17
CA ASN A 74 0.10 -0.67 -7.86
C ASN A 74 -0.38 -1.64 -6.76
N PRO A 75 0.45 -1.97 -5.76
CA PRO A 75 0.05 -2.89 -4.69
C PRO A 75 -1.23 -2.50 -3.94
N TYR A 76 -1.55 -1.22 -3.87
CA TYR A 76 -2.81 -0.76 -3.27
C TYR A 76 -4.04 -1.23 -4.05
N GLU A 77 -3.94 -1.43 -5.36
CA GLU A 77 -5.03 -2.00 -6.19
C GLU A 77 -5.27 -3.50 -5.94
N LEU A 78 -4.34 -4.17 -5.25
CA LEU A 78 -4.49 -5.58 -4.86
C LEU A 78 -5.23 -5.76 -3.52
N LEU A 79 -5.50 -4.66 -2.81
CA LEU A 79 -6.24 -4.70 -1.56
C LEU A 79 -7.74 -4.92 -1.80
N PRO A 80 -8.45 -5.57 -0.87
CA PRO A 80 -9.90 -5.63 -0.94
C PRO A 80 -10.47 -4.22 -0.74
N PRO A 81 -11.58 -3.86 -1.39
CA PRO A 81 -12.24 -2.58 -1.18
C PRO A 81 -12.70 -2.44 0.28
N LEU A 82 -12.51 -1.27 0.86
CA LEU A 82 -12.96 -0.96 2.22
C LEU A 82 -14.47 -0.68 2.30
N PHE A 83 -15.09 -0.34 1.17
CA PHE A 83 -16.52 -0.07 1.07
C PHE A 83 -17.10 -0.77 -0.16
N GLU A 84 -18.22 -1.47 0.03
CA GLU A 84 -18.94 -2.06 -1.12
C GLU A 84 -19.51 -0.96 -2.03
N GLY A 85 -19.22 -1.06 -3.33
CA GLY A 85 -19.79 -0.21 -4.37
C GLY A 85 -19.19 1.20 -4.48
N ILE A 86 -18.17 1.54 -3.69
CA ILE A 86 -17.46 2.82 -3.78
C ILE A 86 -15.97 2.52 -3.93
N ASP A 87 -15.37 3.05 -4.99
CA ASP A 87 -13.94 2.98 -5.20
C ASP A 87 -13.20 3.80 -4.14
N ASP A 88 -12.19 3.21 -3.51
CA ASP A 88 -11.36 3.88 -2.49
C ASP A 88 -10.75 5.18 -3.04
N ASP A 89 -10.40 5.24 -4.33
CA ASP A 89 -9.92 6.45 -4.99
C ASP A 89 -11.00 7.56 -5.07
N GLN A 90 -12.27 7.20 -5.24
CA GLN A 90 -13.37 8.16 -5.21
C GLN A 90 -13.58 8.74 -3.81
N ILE A 91 -13.45 7.90 -2.78
CA ILE A 91 -13.50 8.34 -1.38
C ILE A 91 -12.35 9.30 -1.10
N GLU A 92 -11.14 8.96 -1.50
CA GLU A 92 -9.98 9.83 -1.31
C GLU A 92 -10.10 11.16 -2.06
N GLN A 93 -10.58 11.15 -3.31
CA GLN A 93 -10.84 12.38 -4.05
C GLN A 93 -11.89 13.26 -3.36
N PHE A 94 -12.94 12.66 -2.79
CA PHE A 94 -13.95 13.38 -2.02
C PHE A 94 -13.34 13.98 -0.75
N LEU A 95 -12.54 13.22 -0.03
CA LEU A 95 -11.86 13.64 1.20
C LEU A 95 -10.80 14.71 0.96
N MET A 96 -10.03 14.61 -0.16
CA MET A 96 -9.10 15.66 -0.58
C MET A 96 -9.79 16.97 -0.90
N LYS A 97 -10.93 16.94 -1.59
CA LYS A 97 -11.77 18.14 -1.82
C LYS A 97 -12.30 18.75 -0.53
N SER A 98 -12.42 17.95 0.53
CA SER A 98 -12.90 18.36 1.85
C SER A 98 -11.77 18.76 2.81
N ASN A 99 -10.53 18.96 2.34
CA ASN A 99 -9.34 19.23 3.16
C ASN A 99 -9.03 18.16 4.24
N ILE A 100 -9.45 16.93 4.06
CA ILE A 100 -9.12 15.81 4.95
C ILE A 100 -7.81 15.17 4.44
N GLN A 101 -6.88 14.98 5.36
CA GLN A 101 -5.52 14.49 5.05
C GLN A 101 -5.50 13.06 4.48
N GLU A 102 -4.39 12.69 3.85
CA GLU A 102 -4.09 11.35 3.32
C GLU A 102 -4.44 10.23 4.31
N GLY A 103 -4.97 9.11 3.82
CA GLY A 103 -5.48 8.03 4.67
C GLY A 103 -6.97 8.14 5.02
N GLY A 104 -7.68 9.09 4.42
CA GLY A 104 -9.08 9.39 4.73
C GLY A 104 -10.02 8.19 4.58
N ALA A 105 -9.83 7.34 3.55
CA ALA A 105 -10.67 6.15 3.37
C ALA A 105 -10.52 5.18 4.55
N ALA A 106 -9.30 4.91 5.00
CA ALA A 106 -9.05 4.05 6.17
C ALA A 106 -9.58 4.67 7.46
N MET A 107 -9.42 5.98 7.66
CA MET A 107 -9.97 6.69 8.81
C MET A 107 -11.50 6.67 8.80
N THR A 108 -12.13 6.88 7.65
CA THR A 108 -13.60 6.82 7.48
C THR A 108 -14.12 5.41 7.76
N ALA A 109 -13.44 4.37 7.25
CA ALA A 109 -13.80 2.99 7.53
C ALA A 109 -13.70 2.68 9.03
N TYR A 110 -12.61 3.11 9.68
CA TYR A 110 -12.45 2.95 11.13
C TYR A 110 -13.53 3.69 11.93
N ALA A 111 -13.83 4.94 11.58
CA ALA A 111 -14.89 5.71 12.23
C ALA A 111 -16.26 5.05 12.04
N ARG A 112 -16.56 4.53 10.85
CA ARG A 112 -17.79 3.77 10.59
C ARG A 112 -17.92 2.57 11.52
N MET A 113 -16.84 1.81 11.72
CA MET A 113 -16.82 0.67 12.65
C MET A 113 -17.12 1.09 14.10
N GLN A 114 -16.72 2.30 14.52
CA GLN A 114 -16.88 2.79 15.88
C GLN A 114 -18.28 3.39 16.13
N PHE A 115 -18.87 4.05 15.14
CA PHE A 115 -20.03 4.92 15.34
C PHE A 115 -21.28 4.48 14.57
N THR A 116 -21.23 3.41 13.78
CA THR A 116 -22.37 2.94 12.98
C THR A 116 -22.73 1.52 13.37
N GLN A 117 -24.03 1.25 13.49
CA GLN A 117 -24.50 -0.13 13.64
C GLN A 117 -24.34 -0.87 12.31
N MET A 118 -23.67 -2.02 12.36
CA MET A 118 -23.45 -2.86 11.19
C MET A 118 -23.53 -4.35 11.56
N SER A 119 -23.68 -5.20 10.55
CA SER A 119 -23.66 -6.65 10.75
C SER A 119 -22.25 -7.12 11.15
N ARG A 120 -22.18 -8.27 11.80
CA ARG A 120 -20.88 -8.88 12.15
C ARG A 120 -20.04 -9.17 10.91
N THR A 121 -20.68 -9.63 9.84
CA THR A 121 -20.00 -9.91 8.56
C THR A 121 -19.39 -8.66 7.95
N GLU A 122 -20.12 -7.54 7.96
CA GLU A 122 -19.64 -6.24 7.46
C GLU A 122 -18.47 -5.72 8.32
N PHE A 123 -18.59 -5.81 9.65
CA PHE A 123 -17.52 -5.45 10.58
C PHE A 123 -16.24 -6.25 10.31
N ASP A 124 -16.36 -7.57 10.17
CA ASP A 124 -15.21 -8.45 9.95
C ASP A 124 -14.56 -8.19 8.55
N ALA A 125 -15.35 -7.87 7.54
CA ALA A 125 -14.84 -7.50 6.20
C ALA A 125 -14.05 -6.19 6.24
N ILE A 126 -14.60 -5.13 6.83
CA ILE A 126 -13.93 -3.81 6.96
C ILE A 126 -12.67 -3.94 7.83
N SER A 127 -12.76 -4.65 8.96
CA SER A 127 -11.62 -4.87 9.85
C SER A 127 -10.49 -5.61 9.14
N GLY A 128 -10.81 -6.69 8.42
CA GLY A 128 -9.83 -7.44 7.63
C GLY A 128 -9.20 -6.60 6.51
N GLY A 129 -9.98 -5.76 5.85
CA GLY A 129 -9.50 -4.82 4.83
C GLY A 129 -8.53 -3.79 5.44
N LEU A 130 -8.88 -3.19 6.57
CA LEU A 130 -8.03 -2.21 7.28
C LEU A 130 -6.70 -2.83 7.74
N LEU A 131 -6.72 -4.06 8.27
CA LEU A 131 -5.50 -4.76 8.68
C LEU A 131 -4.56 -4.98 7.50
N LYS A 132 -5.09 -5.39 6.34
CA LYS A 132 -4.31 -5.55 5.10
C LYS A 132 -3.76 -4.23 4.59
N TYR A 133 -4.55 -3.17 4.66
CA TYR A 133 -4.12 -1.82 4.28
C TYR A 133 -2.95 -1.34 5.15
N CYS A 134 -3.09 -1.39 6.47
CA CYS A 134 -2.02 -0.99 7.41
C CYS A 134 -0.75 -1.85 7.26
N GLU A 135 -0.91 -3.14 6.95
CA GLU A 135 0.22 -4.03 6.68
C GLU A 135 0.97 -3.60 5.42
N LEU A 136 0.25 -3.24 4.34
CA LEU A 136 0.88 -2.72 3.13
C LEU A 136 1.59 -1.38 3.38
N ASP A 137 0.99 -0.46 4.13
CA ASP A 137 1.63 0.82 4.48
C ASP A 137 2.96 0.59 5.22
N THR A 138 2.99 -0.37 6.13
CA THR A 138 4.21 -0.75 6.85
C THR A 138 5.22 -1.41 5.90
N LEU A 139 4.78 -2.31 5.05
CA LEU A 139 5.63 -2.99 4.07
C LEU A 139 6.18 -2.02 3.02
N ALA A 140 5.42 -0.99 2.65
CA ALA A 140 5.88 0.06 1.74
C ALA A 140 7.13 0.78 2.27
N MET A 141 7.23 0.97 3.59
CA MET A 141 8.45 1.53 4.22
C MET A 141 9.65 0.58 4.07
N VAL A 142 9.41 -0.74 4.16
CA VAL A 142 10.45 -1.75 3.93
C VAL A 142 10.92 -1.73 2.48
N PHE A 143 10.00 -1.62 1.51
CA PHE A 143 10.35 -1.50 0.09
C PHE A 143 11.21 -0.27 -0.19
N LEU A 144 10.85 0.89 0.38
CA LEU A 144 11.65 2.11 0.24
C LEU A 144 13.05 1.93 0.82
N TRP A 145 13.15 1.36 2.03
CA TRP A 145 14.42 1.11 2.67
C TRP A 145 15.30 0.14 1.87
N GLU A 146 14.74 -0.97 1.41
CA GLU A 146 15.47 -1.95 0.58
C GLU A 146 15.92 -1.36 -0.75
N TYR A 147 15.08 -0.54 -1.38
CA TYR A 147 15.44 0.16 -2.61
C TYR A 147 16.68 1.03 -2.43
N TRP A 148 16.69 1.88 -1.41
CA TRP A 148 17.85 2.74 -1.16
C TRP A 148 19.07 1.97 -0.67
N ASN A 149 18.87 0.97 0.17
CA ASN A 149 19.96 0.12 0.62
C ASN A 149 20.64 -0.63 -0.53
N ASN A 150 19.88 -1.10 -1.50
CA ASN A 150 20.43 -1.73 -2.69
C ASN A 150 21.19 -0.72 -3.55
N MET A 151 20.65 0.49 -3.76
CA MET A 151 21.33 1.55 -4.52
C MET A 151 22.69 1.98 -3.94
N ILE A 152 22.86 1.84 -2.63
CA ILE A 152 24.12 2.24 -1.96
C ILE A 152 25.16 1.13 -2.01
N ASN A 153 24.72 -0.14 -2.10
CA ASN A 153 25.58 -1.31 -2.02
C ASN A 153 25.85 -1.97 -3.39
N ASP A 154 25.23 -1.51 -4.47
CA ASP A 154 25.56 -1.84 -5.87
C ASP A 154 26.58 -0.85 -6.43
#